data_a55866ce5b4838fb6508e2ec1b2f5530
#
_entry.id   a55866ce5b4838fb6508e2ec1b2f5530
#
_cell.length_a   1.000
_cell.length_b   1.000
_cell.length_c   1.000
_cell.angle_alpha   90.00
_cell.angle_beta   90.00
_cell.angle_gamma   90.00
#
_symmetry.space_group_name_H-M   'P 1'
#
loop_
_entity.id
_entity.type
_entity.pdbx_description
1 polymer ?
#
loop_
_entity_poly.entity_id
_entity_poly.type
_entity_poly.pdbx_seq_one_letter_code
_entity_poly.pdbx_strand_id
1 'polypeptide(L)'
;MMAARSDGAGDEWGVDPVGLWWRTQRLNLALEGGGAHGAFTWGVLDRLLEEDGLSIGWISATSAGAVNAVALAAGLAEGGKPAARAKLRAVWEAVAKAGLPDLLRLNPLLAGISRSPTMAQVASLFSPYDFNPLGFDPFRSLLDAHVDFALLRASSGPELLIAATDATTGRPHLFRRREITVDAVLASACLPTIHHAVIIDGRAYWDGGFSANPDLVTLARESPVGDTLIVRLTAPERAGVPKTAREIAARINQITFSQPMLHDIELIETARRLKGRWSRFGERADARLVRHRFHLIEAGRFTGALTPESKGKPDLELLSYLHGAAVTETGKWLARNRRRIGRHPTVDLARHFLAERPEQGSSPGDASAPEVVT
;
A
#
# COMPACT_ATOMS: atom_id res chain seq x y z
N MET A 1 4.62 0.12 -50.45
CA MET A 1 5.64 -0.29 -49.51
C MET A 1 5.07 0.00 -48.12
N MET A 2 4.36 -1.00 -47.53
CA MET A 2 3.62 -0.90 -46.28
C MET A 2 4.57 -1.26 -45.14
N ALA A 3 4.79 -0.31 -44.20
CA ALA A 3 5.54 -0.56 -43.00
C ALA A 3 4.64 -1.27 -41.98
N ALA A 4 4.98 -2.49 -41.64
CA ALA A 4 4.32 -3.26 -40.59
C ALA A 4 4.65 -2.65 -39.23
N ARG A 5 3.63 -2.30 -38.44
CA ARG A 5 3.75 -1.99 -37.02
C ARG A 5 3.89 -3.30 -36.27
N SER A 6 5.03 -3.54 -35.66
CA SER A 6 5.26 -4.62 -34.74
C SER A 6 4.69 -4.25 -33.36
N ASP A 7 3.50 -4.72 -33.04
CA ASP A 7 2.97 -4.74 -31.67
C ASP A 7 3.72 -5.80 -30.86
N GLY A 8 4.84 -5.39 -30.28
CA GLY A 8 5.71 -6.24 -29.47
C GLY A 8 5.22 -6.40 -28.04
N ALA A 9 4.10 -7.09 -27.82
CA ALA A 9 3.83 -7.74 -26.55
C ALA A 9 4.40 -9.17 -26.61
N GLY A 10 5.72 -9.28 -26.48
CA GLY A 10 6.39 -10.58 -26.46
C GLY A 10 5.91 -11.43 -25.28
N ASP A 11 5.22 -12.52 -25.56
CA ASP A 11 4.97 -13.59 -24.60
C ASP A 11 6.34 -14.21 -24.27
N GLU A 12 6.91 -13.88 -23.10
CA GLU A 12 8.12 -14.52 -22.62
C GLU A 12 7.81 -15.97 -22.19
N TRP A 13 8.35 -16.93 -22.90
CA TRP A 13 8.26 -18.35 -22.57
C TRP A 13 9.50 -18.80 -21.81
N GLY A 14 9.31 -19.39 -20.61
CA GLY A 14 10.37 -20.10 -19.89
C GLY A 14 10.36 -21.58 -20.22
N VAL A 15 11.51 -22.24 -20.12
CA VAL A 15 11.66 -23.69 -20.28
C VAL A 15 12.08 -24.28 -18.94
N ASP A 16 11.39 -25.30 -18.45
CA ASP A 16 11.79 -26.03 -17.25
C ASP A 16 12.91 -27.08 -17.55
N PRO A 17 13.55 -27.66 -16.51
CA PRO A 17 14.57 -28.69 -16.68
C PRO A 17 14.07 -29.93 -17.41
N VAL A 18 12.76 -30.11 -17.61
CA VAL A 18 12.12 -31.23 -18.29
C VAL A 18 11.68 -30.84 -19.69
N GLY A 19 11.98 -29.60 -20.16
CA GLY A 19 11.68 -29.13 -21.51
C GLY A 19 10.22 -28.71 -21.73
N LEU A 20 9.43 -28.54 -20.67
CA LEU A 20 8.07 -28.03 -20.76
C LEU A 20 8.07 -26.50 -20.81
N TRP A 21 7.41 -25.94 -21.83
CA TRP A 21 7.21 -24.51 -21.97
C TRP A 21 6.07 -24.06 -21.06
N TRP A 22 6.32 -23.06 -20.16
CA TRP A 22 5.25 -22.41 -19.41
C TRP A 22 5.19 -20.92 -19.72
N ARG A 23 4.00 -20.41 -19.77
CA ARG A 23 3.76 -18.97 -19.93
C ARG A 23 4.06 -18.26 -18.62
N THR A 24 4.93 -17.23 -18.65
CA THR A 24 5.18 -16.36 -17.50
C THR A 24 3.87 -15.70 -17.06
N GLN A 25 3.47 -15.93 -15.82
CA GLN A 25 2.28 -15.29 -15.26
C GLN A 25 2.65 -13.88 -14.82
N ARG A 26 1.82 -12.90 -15.23
CA ARG A 26 1.98 -11.50 -14.84
C ARG A 26 0.97 -11.15 -13.77
N LEU A 27 1.41 -10.38 -12.76
CA LEU A 27 0.60 -9.99 -11.62
C LEU A 27 0.81 -8.51 -11.34
N ASN A 28 -0.26 -7.71 -11.31
CA ASN A 28 -0.21 -6.36 -10.79
C ASN A 28 -0.15 -6.40 -9.26
N LEU A 29 0.38 -5.34 -8.68
CA LEU A 29 0.43 -5.15 -7.24
C LEU A 29 -0.35 -3.91 -6.83
N ALA A 30 -1.11 -4.00 -5.76
CA ALA A 30 -1.79 -2.90 -5.11
C ALA A 30 -1.31 -2.85 -3.65
N LEU A 31 -0.44 -1.86 -3.34
CA LEU A 31 0.34 -1.80 -2.11
C LEU A 31 -0.17 -0.70 -1.20
N GLU A 32 -0.82 -1.09 -0.09
CA GLU A 32 -1.37 -0.17 0.90
C GLU A 32 -0.25 0.59 1.64
N GLY A 33 -0.53 1.85 2.01
CA GLY A 33 0.26 2.64 2.92
C GLY A 33 0.09 2.19 4.37
N GLY A 34 1.11 2.40 5.20
CA GLY A 34 1.03 1.96 6.59
C GLY A 34 2.28 2.22 7.43
N GLY A 35 3.15 3.15 7.04
CA GLY A 35 4.37 3.48 7.77
C GLY A 35 5.28 2.25 7.94
N ALA A 36 5.79 2.02 9.15
CA ALA A 36 6.67 0.88 9.45
C ALA A 36 6.03 -0.49 9.16
N HIS A 37 4.70 -0.59 9.14
CA HIS A 37 4.01 -1.83 8.76
C HIS A 37 4.25 -2.20 7.28
N GLY A 38 4.73 -1.27 6.44
CA GLY A 38 5.19 -1.53 5.08
C GLY A 38 6.32 -2.57 4.97
N ALA A 39 7.00 -2.90 6.08
CA ALA A 39 7.93 -4.04 6.14
C ALA A 39 7.24 -5.39 5.87
N PHE A 40 5.93 -5.51 6.14
CA PHE A 40 5.16 -6.66 5.70
C PHE A 40 5.07 -6.72 4.17
N THR A 41 4.82 -5.59 3.50
CA THR A 41 4.85 -5.50 2.04
C THR A 41 6.23 -5.89 1.49
N TRP A 42 7.33 -5.43 2.11
CA TRP A 42 8.68 -5.87 1.74
C TRP A 42 8.79 -7.40 1.78
N GLY A 43 8.35 -8.07 2.85
CA GLY A 43 8.40 -9.53 2.95
C GLY A 43 7.53 -10.24 1.90
N VAL A 44 6.36 -9.68 1.55
CA VAL A 44 5.53 -10.18 0.44
C VAL A 44 6.29 -10.10 -0.87
N LEU A 45 6.87 -8.94 -1.19
CA LEU A 45 7.62 -8.72 -2.43
C LEU A 45 8.87 -9.60 -2.50
N ASP A 46 9.61 -9.72 -1.41
CA ASP A 46 10.80 -10.56 -1.31
C ASP A 46 10.47 -12.02 -1.68
N ARG A 47 9.37 -12.56 -1.13
CA ARG A 47 8.95 -13.92 -1.42
C ARG A 47 8.37 -14.09 -2.85
N LEU A 48 7.65 -13.11 -3.38
CA LEU A 48 7.15 -13.14 -4.76
C LEU A 48 8.29 -13.12 -5.79
N LEU A 49 9.37 -12.40 -5.50
CA LEU A 49 10.55 -12.32 -6.38
C LEU A 49 11.34 -13.63 -6.44
N GLU A 50 11.17 -14.54 -5.50
CA GLU A 50 11.74 -15.90 -5.55
C GLU A 50 11.02 -16.81 -6.53
N GLU A 51 9.78 -16.49 -6.93
CA GLU A 51 8.98 -17.36 -7.79
C GLU A 51 9.45 -17.27 -9.25
N ASP A 52 9.88 -18.41 -9.79
CA ASP A 52 10.11 -18.55 -11.21
C ASP A 52 8.79 -18.49 -12.00
N GLY A 53 8.85 -17.96 -13.22
CA GLY A 53 7.68 -17.82 -14.08
C GLY A 53 6.58 -16.89 -13.52
N LEU A 54 6.93 -15.99 -12.57
CA LEU A 54 6.09 -14.88 -12.12
C LEU A 54 6.80 -13.56 -12.41
N SER A 55 6.12 -12.65 -13.08
CA SER A 55 6.60 -11.29 -13.34
C SER A 55 5.62 -10.26 -12.80
N ILE A 56 6.16 -9.09 -12.44
CA ILE A 56 5.36 -7.98 -11.93
C ILE A 56 4.87 -7.15 -13.13
N GLY A 57 3.57 -6.88 -13.13
CA GLY A 57 2.91 -5.99 -14.09
C GLY A 57 2.97 -4.54 -13.64
N TRP A 58 1.80 -3.92 -13.50
CA TRP A 58 1.66 -2.56 -12.97
C TRP A 58 1.65 -2.58 -11.44
N ILE A 59 2.03 -1.45 -10.82
CA ILE A 59 2.01 -1.30 -9.35
C ILE A 59 1.27 -0.01 -9.00
N SER A 60 0.16 -0.12 -8.29
CA SER A 60 -0.49 1.01 -7.62
C SER A 60 -0.08 1.01 -6.15
N ALA A 61 0.40 2.14 -5.64
CA ALA A 61 0.98 2.17 -4.31
C ALA A 61 0.86 3.55 -3.64
N THR A 62 0.84 3.53 -2.30
CA THR A 62 0.67 4.73 -1.49
C THR A 62 1.60 4.68 -0.28
N SER A 63 2.22 5.83 0.08
CA SER A 63 3.02 5.99 1.30
C SER A 63 4.13 4.92 1.41
N ALA A 64 4.17 4.13 2.47
CA ALA A 64 5.11 2.99 2.61
C ALA A 64 5.01 1.98 1.45
N GLY A 65 3.82 1.82 0.85
CA GLY A 65 3.64 1.07 -0.37
C GLY A 65 4.40 1.68 -1.56
N ALA A 66 4.41 3.01 -1.68
CA ALA A 66 5.15 3.74 -2.71
C ALA A 66 6.67 3.54 -2.56
N VAL A 67 7.17 3.57 -1.33
CA VAL A 67 8.59 3.26 -1.03
C VAL A 67 8.96 1.86 -1.51
N ASN A 68 8.12 0.87 -1.19
CA ASN A 68 8.31 -0.50 -1.67
C ASN A 68 8.25 -0.58 -3.21
N ALA A 69 7.32 0.12 -3.84
CA ALA A 69 7.14 0.10 -5.29
C ALA A 69 8.35 0.68 -6.03
N VAL A 70 8.90 1.81 -5.57
CA VAL A 70 10.07 2.42 -6.22
C VAL A 70 11.34 1.62 -5.97
N ALA A 71 11.52 1.06 -4.76
CA ALA A 71 12.65 0.18 -4.46
C ALA A 71 12.62 -1.09 -5.33
N LEU A 72 11.44 -1.71 -5.46
CA LEU A 72 11.23 -2.86 -6.33
C LEU A 72 11.53 -2.52 -7.79
N ALA A 73 10.93 -1.45 -8.33
CA ALA A 73 11.06 -1.09 -9.74
C ALA A 73 12.50 -0.67 -10.10
N ALA A 74 13.17 0.10 -9.23
CA ALA A 74 14.57 0.49 -9.42
C ALA A 74 15.49 -0.75 -9.41
N GLY A 75 15.31 -1.64 -8.44
CA GLY A 75 16.11 -2.86 -8.38
C GLY A 75 15.89 -3.79 -9.58
N LEU A 76 14.64 -3.89 -10.07
CA LEU A 76 14.34 -4.62 -11.30
C LEU A 76 15.06 -4.01 -12.51
N ALA A 77 15.14 -2.68 -12.58
CA ALA A 77 15.84 -1.97 -13.65
C ALA A 77 17.36 -2.12 -13.57
N GLU A 78 17.94 -2.24 -12.37
CA GLU A 78 19.38 -2.36 -12.16
C GLU A 78 19.93 -3.77 -12.42
N GLY A 79 19.18 -4.81 -12.05
CA GLY A 79 19.70 -6.18 -12.16
C GLY A 79 18.65 -7.26 -11.91
N GLY A 80 17.39 -6.97 -12.22
CA GLY A 80 16.29 -7.92 -12.11
C GLY A 80 15.93 -8.30 -10.68
N LYS A 81 15.35 -9.48 -10.51
CA LYS A 81 14.81 -9.94 -9.21
C LYS A 81 15.84 -9.95 -8.07
N PRO A 82 17.09 -10.41 -8.26
CA PRO A 82 18.09 -10.38 -7.18
C PRO A 82 18.41 -8.96 -6.70
N ALA A 83 18.61 -8.01 -7.63
CA ALA A 83 18.88 -6.62 -7.30
C ALA A 83 17.68 -5.95 -6.63
N ALA A 84 16.45 -6.27 -7.06
CA ALA A 84 15.23 -5.76 -6.43
C ALA A 84 15.10 -6.22 -4.97
N ARG A 85 15.40 -7.48 -4.67
CA ARG A 85 15.43 -8.01 -3.30
C ARG A 85 16.49 -7.33 -2.44
N ALA A 86 17.69 -7.15 -2.97
CA ALA A 86 18.77 -6.46 -2.29
C ALA A 86 18.42 -4.99 -1.99
N LYS A 87 17.80 -4.30 -2.96
CA LYS A 87 17.39 -2.90 -2.81
C LYS A 87 16.27 -2.72 -1.79
N LEU A 88 15.23 -3.56 -1.82
CA LEU A 88 14.17 -3.55 -0.80
C LEU A 88 14.77 -3.71 0.61
N ARG A 89 15.68 -4.65 0.79
CA ARG A 89 16.39 -4.86 2.05
C ARG A 89 17.17 -3.62 2.47
N ALA A 90 17.99 -3.06 1.57
CA ALA A 90 18.82 -1.89 1.87
C ALA A 90 17.98 -0.67 2.29
N VAL A 91 16.86 -0.41 1.60
CA VAL A 91 15.93 0.67 1.95
C VAL A 91 15.33 0.46 3.34
N TRP A 92 14.83 -0.74 3.67
CA TRP A 92 14.21 -0.99 4.97
C TRP A 92 15.23 -1.03 6.12
N GLU A 93 16.46 -1.51 5.89
CA GLU A 93 17.55 -1.40 6.86
C GLU A 93 17.96 0.05 7.09
N ALA A 94 17.98 0.88 6.04
CA ALA A 94 18.24 2.31 6.17
C ALA A 94 17.12 3.03 6.94
N VAL A 95 15.86 2.67 6.69
CA VAL A 95 14.69 3.17 7.45
C VAL A 95 14.80 2.80 8.93
N ALA A 96 15.21 1.55 9.24
CA ALA A 96 15.43 1.13 10.63
C ALA A 96 16.54 1.93 11.32
N LYS A 97 17.65 2.20 10.60
CA LYS A 97 18.79 2.97 11.14
C LYS A 97 18.49 4.45 11.31
N ALA A 98 17.71 5.03 10.38
CA ALA A 98 17.36 6.45 10.43
C ALA A 98 16.45 6.78 11.63
N GLY A 99 15.72 5.79 12.14
CA GLY A 99 14.81 5.97 13.28
C GLY A 99 13.83 7.10 13.02
N LEU A 100 12.71 6.85 12.40
CA LEU A 100 11.70 7.86 12.00
C LEU A 100 11.07 8.77 13.10
N PRO A 101 11.52 8.82 14.32
CA PRO A 101 11.13 9.89 15.23
C PRO A 101 12.17 10.95 15.48
N ASP A 102 13.31 10.94 14.81
CA ASP A 102 14.35 11.94 15.09
C ASP A 102 14.02 13.36 14.61
N LEU A 103 12.93 13.54 13.84
CA LEU A 103 12.36 14.88 13.66
C LEU A 103 11.94 15.53 15.00
N LEU A 104 11.48 14.74 15.96
CA LEU A 104 11.23 15.19 17.33
C LEU A 104 12.52 15.39 18.14
N ARG A 105 13.61 14.68 17.81
CA ARG A 105 14.91 14.81 18.48
C ARG A 105 15.77 15.94 17.93
N LEU A 106 15.54 16.37 16.68
CA LEU A 106 16.25 17.49 16.09
C LEU A 106 15.86 18.85 16.68
N ASN A 107 14.73 18.94 17.36
CA ASN A 107 14.39 20.11 18.14
C ASN A 107 14.53 19.79 19.64
N PRO A 108 15.55 20.33 20.34
CA PRO A 108 15.78 20.08 21.78
C PRO A 108 14.57 20.44 22.67
N LEU A 109 13.75 21.41 22.23
CA LEU A 109 12.49 21.79 22.88
C LEU A 109 11.45 20.67 22.79
N LEU A 110 11.35 19.98 21.65
CA LEU A 110 10.41 18.88 21.43
C LEU A 110 10.90 17.54 22.04
N ALA A 111 12.20 17.32 22.15
CA ALA A 111 12.77 16.15 22.81
C ALA A 111 12.43 16.09 24.32
N GLY A 112 12.26 17.26 24.96
CA GLY A 112 11.75 17.37 26.33
C GLY A 112 10.25 17.13 26.45
N ILE A 113 9.49 17.48 25.42
CA ILE A 113 8.02 17.40 25.33
C ILE A 113 7.53 15.95 25.15
N SER A 114 8.28 15.10 24.44
CA SER A 114 7.85 13.73 24.13
C SER A 114 7.78 12.77 25.34
N ARG A 115 8.22 13.20 26.51
CA ARG A 115 8.22 12.40 27.76
C ARG A 115 7.01 12.66 28.66
N SER A 116 6.19 13.67 28.41
CA SER A 116 5.00 14.00 29.20
C SER A 116 3.73 13.96 28.34
N PRO A 117 2.66 13.24 28.77
CA PRO A 117 1.39 13.20 28.05
C PRO A 117 0.73 14.57 27.87
N THR A 118 0.89 15.48 28.85
CA THR A 118 0.39 16.85 28.80
C THR A 118 1.10 17.70 27.77
N MET A 119 2.39 17.48 27.57
CA MET A 119 3.19 18.20 26.59
C MET A 119 2.96 17.68 25.17
N ALA A 120 2.63 16.41 24.98
CA ALA A 120 2.21 15.87 23.69
C ALA A 120 0.91 16.53 23.18
N GLN A 121 -0.02 16.87 24.07
CA GLN A 121 -1.22 17.66 23.74
C GLN A 121 -0.87 19.09 23.33
N VAL A 122 0.07 19.74 24.00
CA VAL A 122 0.54 21.08 23.62
C VAL A 122 1.26 21.02 22.26
N ALA A 123 2.07 20.00 22.01
CA ALA A 123 2.75 19.82 20.71
C ALA A 123 1.77 19.66 19.53
N SER A 124 0.58 19.11 19.77
CA SER A 124 -0.46 18.99 18.73
C SER A 124 -1.09 20.32 18.30
N LEU A 125 -0.82 21.40 19.01
CA LEU A 125 -1.26 22.75 18.67
C LEU A 125 -0.29 23.46 17.70
N PHE A 126 0.90 22.90 17.47
CA PHE A 126 1.90 23.47 16.58
C PHE A 126 1.90 22.72 15.25
N SER A 127 2.06 23.47 14.16
CA SER A 127 2.18 22.93 12.82
C SER A 127 3.61 22.44 12.54
N PRO A 128 3.82 21.56 11.56
CA PRO A 128 5.17 21.21 11.10
C PRO A 128 6.02 22.42 10.70
N TYR A 129 5.39 23.48 10.23
CA TYR A 129 6.05 24.74 9.85
C TYR A 129 6.63 25.50 11.06
N ASP A 130 6.08 25.26 12.26
CA ASP A 130 6.55 25.89 13.50
C ASP A 130 7.76 25.18 14.07
N PHE A 131 7.80 23.83 14.02
CA PHE A 131 8.89 23.06 14.63
C PHE A 131 9.97 22.58 13.65
N ASN A 132 9.73 22.64 12.34
CA ASN A 132 10.70 22.35 11.29
C ASN A 132 10.73 23.45 10.22
N PRO A 133 11.01 24.73 10.57
CA PRO A 133 10.90 25.86 9.65
C PRO A 133 11.82 25.75 8.42
N LEU A 134 12.90 24.98 8.52
CA LEU A 134 13.84 24.75 7.41
C LEU A 134 13.44 23.57 6.50
N GLY A 135 12.37 22.85 6.83
CA GLY A 135 11.89 21.73 6.01
C GLY A 135 12.91 20.59 5.91
N PHE A 136 13.73 20.35 6.96
CA PHE A 136 14.70 19.27 6.95
C PHE A 136 14.00 17.90 6.83
N ASP A 137 14.38 17.12 5.80
CA ASP A 137 13.77 15.84 5.50
C ASP A 137 14.85 14.76 5.29
N PRO A 138 15.22 14.02 6.34
CA PRO A 138 16.21 12.94 6.25
C PRO A 138 15.75 11.78 5.36
N PHE A 139 14.43 11.63 5.15
CA PHE A 139 13.89 10.58 4.32
C PHE A 139 14.19 10.81 2.84
N ARG A 140 14.27 12.08 2.41
CA ARG A 140 14.75 12.46 1.08
C ARG A 140 16.15 11.91 0.81
N SER A 141 17.10 12.18 1.71
CA SER A 141 18.47 11.72 1.57
C SER A 141 18.58 10.20 1.53
N LEU A 142 17.72 9.51 2.29
CA LEU A 142 17.65 8.06 2.29
C LEU A 142 17.17 7.54 0.92
N LEU A 143 16.12 8.12 0.37
CA LEU A 143 15.58 7.69 -0.94
C LEU A 143 16.59 7.98 -2.06
N ASP A 144 17.20 9.16 -2.09
CA ASP A 144 18.20 9.54 -3.09
C ASP A 144 19.45 8.65 -3.04
N ALA A 145 19.85 8.18 -1.85
CA ALA A 145 20.99 7.27 -1.69
C ALA A 145 20.71 5.84 -2.18
N HIS A 146 19.43 5.41 -2.22
CA HIS A 146 19.08 4.01 -2.50
C HIS A 146 18.33 3.81 -3.82
N VAL A 147 17.75 4.85 -4.41
CA VAL A 147 16.90 4.75 -5.62
C VAL A 147 17.45 5.63 -6.72
N ASP A 148 17.88 5.03 -7.82
CA ASP A 148 18.19 5.76 -9.06
C ASP A 148 16.86 6.06 -9.79
N PHE A 149 16.30 7.25 -9.50
CA PHE A 149 15.05 7.70 -10.11
C PHE A 149 15.19 7.95 -11.62
N ALA A 150 16.38 8.29 -12.13
CA ALA A 150 16.60 8.49 -13.55
C ALA A 150 16.54 7.15 -14.30
N LEU A 151 17.23 6.14 -13.80
CA LEU A 151 17.17 4.78 -14.35
C LEU A 151 15.75 4.21 -14.26
N LEU A 152 15.07 4.39 -13.13
CA LEU A 152 13.69 3.94 -12.94
C LEU A 152 12.77 4.52 -14.04
N ARG A 153 12.82 5.83 -14.28
CA ARG A 153 12.00 6.49 -15.32
C ARG A 153 12.32 6.02 -16.72
N ALA A 154 13.59 5.77 -17.02
CA ALA A 154 14.06 5.34 -18.34
C ALA A 154 13.83 3.85 -18.62
N SER A 155 13.61 3.05 -17.58
CA SER A 155 13.48 1.59 -17.68
C SER A 155 12.19 1.15 -18.39
N SER A 156 12.19 -0.06 -18.92
CA SER A 156 11.00 -0.77 -19.41
C SER A 156 10.31 -1.62 -18.33
N GLY A 157 10.65 -1.39 -17.06
CA GLY A 157 10.11 -2.12 -15.91
C GLY A 157 8.60 -1.90 -15.68
N PRO A 158 8.08 -2.29 -14.50
CA PRO A 158 6.68 -2.12 -14.13
C PRO A 158 6.21 -0.67 -14.29
N GLU A 159 4.99 -0.47 -14.78
CA GLU A 159 4.34 0.85 -14.68
C GLU A 159 3.97 1.12 -13.24
N LEU A 160 4.16 2.35 -12.78
CA LEU A 160 3.87 2.78 -11.41
C LEU A 160 2.71 3.78 -11.41
N LEU A 161 1.83 3.65 -10.43
CA LEU A 161 0.78 4.60 -10.07
C LEU A 161 1.00 4.96 -8.61
N ILE A 162 1.79 6.00 -8.34
CA ILE A 162 2.07 6.46 -6.97
C ILE A 162 1.06 7.54 -6.62
N ALA A 163 0.22 7.25 -5.62
CA ALA A 163 -0.83 8.17 -5.20
C ALA A 163 -0.30 9.24 -4.23
N ALA A 164 -0.68 10.49 -4.48
CA ALA A 164 -0.61 11.58 -3.52
C ALA A 164 -1.95 12.33 -3.53
N THR A 165 -2.26 13.05 -2.46
CA THR A 165 -3.48 13.86 -2.35
C THR A 165 -3.15 15.31 -2.64
N ASP A 166 -3.76 15.90 -3.67
CA ASP A 166 -3.69 17.35 -3.89
C ASP A 166 -4.32 18.07 -2.69
N ALA A 167 -3.50 18.81 -1.95
CA ALA A 167 -3.92 19.42 -0.68
C ALA A 167 -4.98 20.52 -0.86
N THR A 168 -5.11 21.08 -2.08
CA THR A 168 -6.09 22.13 -2.38
C THR A 168 -7.46 21.54 -2.70
N THR A 169 -7.49 20.43 -3.44
CA THR A 169 -8.75 19.86 -3.96
C THR A 169 -9.20 18.62 -3.22
N GLY A 170 -8.33 17.98 -2.41
CA GLY A 170 -8.55 16.69 -1.77
C GLY A 170 -8.60 15.51 -2.74
N ARG A 171 -8.32 15.72 -4.03
CA ARG A 171 -8.39 14.66 -5.05
C ARG A 171 -7.08 13.88 -5.14
N PRO A 172 -7.14 12.60 -5.52
CA PRO A 172 -5.94 11.84 -5.80
C PRO A 172 -5.24 12.33 -7.06
N HIS A 173 -3.92 12.39 -7.00
CA HIS A 173 -3.01 12.54 -8.11
C HIS A 173 -2.15 11.28 -8.19
N LEU A 174 -2.14 10.64 -9.37
CA LEU A 174 -1.38 9.41 -9.60
C LEU A 174 -0.14 9.74 -10.44
N PHE A 175 1.00 9.83 -9.79
CA PHE A 175 2.28 9.97 -10.49
C PHE A 175 2.60 8.67 -11.22
N ARG A 176 2.81 8.77 -12.53
CA ARG A 176 3.15 7.62 -13.38
C ARG A 176 4.66 7.43 -13.43
N ARG A 177 5.13 6.24 -13.79
CA ARG A 177 6.57 5.89 -13.78
C ARG A 177 7.48 6.98 -14.33
N ARG A 178 7.12 7.62 -15.44
CA ARG A 178 7.93 8.69 -16.06
C ARG A 178 7.98 9.99 -15.25
N GLU A 179 7.06 10.18 -14.33
CA GLU A 179 6.94 11.34 -13.44
C GLU A 179 7.51 11.09 -12.05
N ILE A 180 7.94 9.84 -11.76
CA ILE A 180 8.42 9.48 -10.44
C ILE A 180 9.77 10.15 -10.17
N THR A 181 9.77 11.00 -9.16
CA THR A 181 10.94 11.65 -8.55
C THR A 181 10.95 11.33 -7.07
N VAL A 182 12.00 11.72 -6.37
CA VAL A 182 12.01 11.64 -4.90
C VAL A 182 10.84 12.43 -4.32
N ASP A 183 10.51 13.61 -4.89
CA ASP A 183 9.39 14.43 -4.44
C ASP A 183 8.04 13.73 -4.59
N ALA A 184 7.82 12.98 -5.65
CA ALA A 184 6.59 12.21 -5.83
C ALA A 184 6.41 11.14 -4.72
N VAL A 185 7.50 10.48 -4.32
CA VAL A 185 7.47 9.51 -3.21
C VAL A 185 7.27 10.19 -1.87
N LEU A 186 7.95 11.32 -1.63
CA LEU A 186 7.77 12.14 -0.43
C LEU A 186 6.35 12.69 -0.33
N ALA A 187 5.76 13.15 -1.44
CA ALA A 187 4.37 13.60 -1.51
C ALA A 187 3.40 12.48 -1.11
N SER A 188 3.65 11.27 -1.63
CA SER A 188 2.85 10.09 -1.29
C SER A 188 2.93 9.69 0.19
N ALA A 189 4.01 10.05 0.90
CA ALA A 189 4.26 9.73 2.30
C ALA A 189 4.18 10.95 3.24
N CYS A 190 3.70 12.10 2.75
CA CYS A 190 3.66 13.36 3.46
C CYS A 190 2.44 13.45 4.39
N LEU A 191 2.59 13.04 5.64
CA LEU A 191 1.56 13.23 6.67
C LEU A 191 1.53 14.71 7.12
N PRO A 192 0.42 15.46 6.93
CA PRO A 192 0.35 16.89 7.18
C PRO A 192 0.53 17.29 8.66
N THR A 193 0.42 16.35 9.57
CA THR A 193 0.63 16.58 11.01
C THR A 193 2.10 16.58 11.42
N ILE A 194 3.00 16.07 10.57
CA ILE A 194 4.43 15.94 10.88
C ILE A 194 5.37 16.42 9.78
N HIS A 195 4.87 16.65 8.56
CA HIS A 195 5.66 17.12 7.42
C HIS A 195 5.06 18.37 6.78
N HIS A 196 5.92 19.22 6.22
CA HIS A 196 5.47 20.25 5.28
C HIS A 196 4.85 19.60 4.06
N ALA A 197 3.85 20.27 3.45
CA ALA A 197 3.33 19.84 2.16
C ALA A 197 4.46 19.80 1.12
N VAL A 198 4.50 18.77 0.31
CA VAL A 198 5.47 18.67 -0.79
C VAL A 198 4.95 19.45 -1.99
N ILE A 199 5.74 20.39 -2.49
CA ILE A 199 5.37 21.21 -3.64
C ILE A 199 6.00 20.63 -4.91
N ILE A 200 5.15 20.25 -5.87
CA ILE A 200 5.56 19.76 -7.19
C ILE A 200 4.81 20.59 -8.24
N ASP A 201 5.55 21.25 -9.13
CA ASP A 201 5.00 22.11 -10.19
C ASP A 201 3.95 23.12 -9.67
N GLY A 202 4.24 23.74 -8.51
CA GLY A 202 3.40 24.75 -7.87
C GLY A 202 2.15 24.21 -7.16
N ARG A 203 1.95 22.88 -7.09
CA ARG A 203 0.86 22.24 -6.36
C ARG A 203 1.36 21.61 -5.07
N ALA A 204 0.57 21.75 -4.01
CA ALA A 204 0.85 21.16 -2.70
C ALA A 204 0.25 19.76 -2.59
N TYR A 205 1.04 18.80 -2.10
CA TYR A 205 0.61 17.43 -1.94
C TYR A 205 0.78 16.94 -0.51
N TRP A 206 -0.15 16.10 -0.10
CA TRP A 206 -0.14 15.30 1.13
C TRP A 206 -0.16 13.80 0.82
N ASP A 207 -0.03 12.98 1.86
CA ASP A 207 -0.06 11.52 1.76
C ASP A 207 -1.25 11.03 0.92
N GLY A 208 -0.97 10.13 0.00
CA GLY A 208 -1.97 9.56 -0.89
C GLY A 208 -3.06 8.80 -0.17
N GLY A 209 -2.80 8.33 1.05
CA GLY A 209 -3.75 7.56 1.85
C GLY A 209 -5.04 8.31 2.20
N PHE A 210 -5.06 9.63 2.06
CA PHE A 210 -6.29 10.41 2.22
C PHE A 210 -7.25 10.28 1.04
N SER A 211 -6.76 9.93 -0.17
CA SER A 211 -7.58 9.93 -1.39
C SER A 211 -7.50 8.65 -2.24
N ALA A 212 -6.40 7.87 -2.12
CA ALA A 212 -6.21 6.58 -2.81
C ALA A 212 -5.20 5.70 -2.04
N ASN A 213 -5.63 4.54 -1.50
CA ASN A 213 -4.77 3.74 -0.63
C ASN A 213 -4.90 2.21 -0.80
N PRO A 214 -4.38 1.64 -1.89
CA PRO A 214 -3.99 2.19 -3.18
C PRO A 214 -5.19 2.39 -4.13
N ASP A 215 -4.98 3.03 -5.30
CA ASP A 215 -5.98 3.13 -6.37
C ASP A 215 -6.13 1.78 -7.08
N LEU A 216 -7.30 1.17 -6.97
CA LEU A 216 -7.63 -0.11 -7.60
C LEU A 216 -8.33 0.08 -8.94
N VAL A 217 -9.10 1.14 -9.10
CA VAL A 217 -9.93 1.38 -10.27
C VAL A 217 -9.07 1.69 -11.49
N THR A 218 -8.15 2.66 -11.39
CA THR A 218 -7.24 3.01 -12.50
C THR A 218 -6.35 1.82 -12.85
N LEU A 219 -5.80 1.14 -11.83
CA LEU A 219 -4.99 -0.05 -12.03
C LEU A 219 -5.74 -1.12 -12.84
N ALA A 220 -6.97 -1.45 -12.46
CA ALA A 220 -7.76 -2.49 -13.12
C ALA A 220 -8.27 -2.09 -14.51
N ARG A 221 -8.52 -0.78 -14.75
CA ARG A 221 -9.00 -0.28 -16.05
C ARG A 221 -7.89 -0.16 -17.10
N GLU A 222 -6.71 0.27 -16.68
CA GLU A 222 -5.65 0.64 -17.61
C GLU A 222 -4.61 -0.47 -17.82
N SER A 223 -4.31 -1.26 -16.77
CA SER A 223 -3.32 -2.32 -16.89
C SER A 223 -3.73 -3.37 -17.94
N PRO A 224 -2.78 -3.81 -18.78
CA PRO A 224 -3.00 -4.94 -19.67
C PRO A 224 -3.04 -6.30 -18.93
N VAL A 225 -2.62 -6.34 -17.67
CA VAL A 225 -2.63 -7.54 -16.82
C VAL A 225 -3.94 -7.63 -16.07
N GLY A 226 -4.63 -8.75 -16.18
CA GLY A 226 -5.98 -8.94 -15.64
C GLY A 226 -6.03 -9.46 -14.20
N ASP A 227 -4.91 -9.52 -13.49
CA ASP A 227 -4.80 -10.01 -12.12
C ASP A 227 -4.07 -8.99 -11.24
N THR A 228 -4.63 -8.65 -10.07
CA THR A 228 -4.00 -7.77 -9.08
C THR A 228 -3.95 -8.44 -7.72
N LEU A 229 -2.77 -8.47 -7.11
CA LEU A 229 -2.58 -8.82 -5.71
C LEU A 229 -2.65 -7.56 -4.86
N ILE A 230 -3.63 -7.49 -3.98
CA ILE A 230 -3.74 -6.47 -2.95
C ILE A 230 -2.91 -6.92 -1.75
N VAL A 231 -1.97 -6.08 -1.32
CA VAL A 231 -1.24 -6.25 -0.06
C VAL A 231 -1.80 -5.27 0.94
N ARG A 232 -2.62 -5.76 1.86
CA ARG A 232 -3.32 -4.95 2.86
C ARG A 232 -2.59 -4.99 4.19
N LEU A 233 -2.33 -3.81 4.75
CA LEU A 233 -1.62 -3.65 6.03
C LEU A 233 -2.54 -3.36 7.20
N THR A 234 -3.67 -2.73 6.93
CA THR A 234 -4.66 -2.35 7.95
C THR A 234 -5.47 -3.56 8.39
N ALA A 235 -5.56 -3.76 9.70
CA ALA A 235 -6.44 -4.78 10.27
C ALA A 235 -7.91 -4.45 9.92
N PRO A 236 -8.73 -5.46 9.56
CA PRO A 236 -10.08 -5.23 9.06
C PRO A 236 -10.99 -4.54 10.08
N GLU A 237 -10.89 -4.87 11.35
CA GLU A 237 -11.76 -4.31 12.39
C GLU A 237 -11.06 -4.27 13.76
N ARG A 238 -11.47 -3.31 14.60
CA ARG A 238 -11.21 -3.33 16.03
C ARG A 238 -12.53 -3.47 16.76
N ALA A 239 -12.60 -4.43 17.65
CA ALA A 239 -13.75 -4.60 18.54
C ALA A 239 -13.87 -3.41 19.52
N GLY A 240 -15.10 -2.96 19.75
CA GLY A 240 -15.43 -1.94 20.74
C GLY A 240 -15.38 -0.50 20.21
N VAL A 241 -16.06 0.38 20.95
CA VAL A 241 -16.12 1.81 20.69
C VAL A 241 -14.93 2.49 21.34
N PRO A 242 -14.12 3.29 20.61
CA PRO A 242 -13.00 4.03 21.22
C PRO A 242 -13.52 5.07 22.20
N LYS A 243 -12.93 5.14 23.41
CA LYS A 243 -13.38 6.02 24.50
C LYS A 243 -12.37 7.09 24.87
N THR A 244 -11.08 6.85 24.64
CA THR A 244 -10.04 7.83 24.91
C THR A 244 -9.75 8.69 23.68
N ALA A 245 -9.30 9.93 23.88
CA ALA A 245 -8.91 10.83 22.77
C ALA A 245 -7.90 10.17 21.82
N ARG A 246 -6.94 9.42 22.36
CA ARG A 246 -5.94 8.66 21.62
C ARG A 246 -6.56 7.55 20.75
N GLU A 247 -7.46 6.75 21.31
CA GLU A 247 -8.17 5.71 20.59
C GLU A 247 -9.07 6.29 19.49
N ILE A 248 -9.77 7.39 19.80
CA ILE A 248 -10.62 8.12 18.83
C ILE A 248 -9.77 8.63 17.66
N ALA A 249 -8.66 9.31 17.93
CA ALA A 249 -7.77 9.82 16.89
C ALA A 249 -7.20 8.67 16.04
N ALA A 250 -6.77 7.58 16.65
CA ALA A 250 -6.28 6.40 15.94
C ALA A 250 -7.38 5.76 15.06
N ARG A 251 -8.62 5.73 15.54
CA ARG A 251 -9.76 5.20 14.76
C ARG A 251 -10.14 6.10 13.60
N ILE A 252 -10.13 7.43 13.81
CA ILE A 252 -10.36 8.40 12.73
C ILE A 252 -9.32 8.19 11.62
N ASN A 253 -8.03 8.12 11.96
CA ASN A 253 -6.99 7.86 10.98
C ASN A 253 -7.20 6.53 10.25
N GLN A 254 -7.52 5.45 10.97
CA GLN A 254 -7.78 4.16 10.36
C GLN A 254 -8.95 4.22 9.36
N ILE A 255 -10.06 4.86 9.73
CA ILE A 255 -11.23 5.05 8.86
C ILE A 255 -10.82 5.85 7.63
N THR A 256 -10.20 7.02 7.82
CA THR A 256 -9.78 7.91 6.73
C THR A 256 -8.92 7.18 5.71
N PHE A 257 -7.92 6.43 6.15
CA PHE A 257 -6.98 5.72 5.27
C PHE A 257 -7.55 4.43 4.66
N SER A 258 -8.66 3.90 5.19
CA SER A 258 -9.31 2.71 4.63
C SER A 258 -10.41 3.04 3.62
N GLN A 259 -11.05 4.20 3.75
CA GLN A 259 -12.21 4.58 2.93
C GLN A 259 -11.92 4.64 1.42
N PRO A 260 -10.78 5.17 0.93
CA PRO A 260 -10.53 5.24 -0.51
C PRO A 260 -10.56 3.86 -1.18
N MET A 261 -9.91 2.85 -0.57
CA MET A 261 -9.92 1.49 -1.12
C MET A 261 -11.31 0.85 -1.05
N LEU A 262 -12.09 1.10 0.01
CA LEU A 262 -13.47 0.60 0.12
C LEU A 262 -14.37 1.20 -0.96
N HIS A 263 -14.25 2.50 -1.25
CA HIS A 263 -14.96 3.16 -2.35
C HIS A 263 -14.60 2.56 -3.71
N ASP A 264 -13.32 2.29 -3.96
CA ASP A 264 -12.89 1.64 -5.20
C ASP A 264 -13.52 0.24 -5.33
N ILE A 265 -13.57 -0.53 -4.25
CA ILE A 265 -14.19 -1.85 -4.22
C ILE A 265 -15.70 -1.74 -4.49
N GLU A 266 -16.39 -0.77 -3.90
CA GLU A 266 -17.81 -0.51 -4.16
C GLU A 266 -18.07 -0.16 -5.62
N LEU A 267 -17.22 0.68 -6.23
CA LEU A 267 -17.30 1.03 -7.65
C LEU A 267 -17.08 -0.20 -8.55
N ILE A 268 -16.09 -1.03 -8.25
CA ILE A 268 -15.80 -2.26 -8.98
C ILE A 268 -16.99 -3.22 -8.92
N GLU A 269 -17.54 -3.44 -7.72
CA GLU A 269 -18.68 -4.35 -7.54
C GLU A 269 -19.96 -3.80 -8.16
N THR A 270 -20.15 -2.49 -8.13
CA THR A 270 -21.27 -1.83 -8.81
C THR A 270 -21.17 -1.99 -10.34
N ALA A 271 -19.98 -1.75 -10.90
CA ALA A 271 -19.72 -1.98 -12.33
C ALA A 271 -19.98 -3.44 -12.74
N ARG A 272 -19.58 -4.40 -11.90
CA ARG A 272 -19.83 -5.84 -12.12
C ARG A 272 -21.33 -6.17 -12.14
N ARG A 273 -22.11 -5.62 -11.19
CA ARG A 273 -23.57 -5.80 -11.13
C ARG A 273 -24.30 -5.18 -12.33
N LEU A 274 -23.91 -3.98 -12.73
CA LEU A 274 -24.54 -3.27 -13.85
C LEU A 274 -24.29 -3.97 -15.19
N LYS A 275 -23.11 -4.54 -15.40
CA LYS A 275 -22.79 -5.23 -16.67
C LYS A 275 -23.71 -6.41 -16.96
N GLY A 276 -24.21 -7.12 -15.96
CA GLY A 276 -25.19 -8.19 -16.13
C GLY A 276 -26.48 -7.72 -16.80
N ARG A 277 -26.82 -6.41 -16.75
CA ARG A 277 -28.04 -5.82 -17.33
C ARG A 277 -27.81 -5.11 -18.67
N TRP A 278 -26.56 -4.69 -19.02
CA TRP A 278 -26.28 -3.79 -20.16
C TRP A 278 -25.08 -4.24 -21.03
N SER A 279 -24.94 -5.52 -21.29
CA SER A 279 -23.71 -6.13 -21.81
C SER A 279 -23.24 -5.75 -23.23
N ARG A 280 -23.94 -4.86 -23.96
CA ARG A 280 -23.66 -4.58 -25.39
C ARG A 280 -22.96 -3.24 -25.70
N PHE A 281 -22.84 -2.29 -24.77
CA PHE A 281 -22.42 -0.92 -25.07
C PHE A 281 -21.28 -0.34 -24.20
N GLY A 282 -20.55 -1.15 -23.43
CA GLY A 282 -19.46 -0.64 -22.55
C GLY A 282 -18.14 -0.45 -23.29
N GLU A 283 -17.42 0.64 -22.97
CA GLU A 283 -16.05 0.87 -23.42
C GLU A 283 -15.10 -0.27 -23.01
N ARG A 284 -13.98 -0.45 -23.76
CA ARG A 284 -12.99 -1.52 -23.46
C ARG A 284 -12.39 -1.44 -22.07
N ALA A 285 -12.25 -0.22 -21.52
CA ALA A 285 -11.72 0.02 -20.15
C ALA A 285 -12.65 -0.54 -19.07
N ASP A 286 -13.97 -0.31 -19.19
CA ASP A 286 -14.95 -0.84 -18.23
C ASP A 286 -15.07 -2.37 -18.35
N ALA A 287 -14.85 -2.92 -19.55
CA ALA A 287 -14.80 -4.36 -19.73
C ALA A 287 -13.59 -5.00 -19.00
N ARG A 288 -12.45 -4.29 -18.92
CA ARG A 288 -11.28 -4.74 -18.14
C ARG A 288 -11.58 -4.72 -16.65
N LEU A 289 -12.10 -3.61 -16.12
CA LEU A 289 -12.46 -3.43 -14.71
C LEU A 289 -13.34 -4.57 -14.21
N VAL A 290 -14.40 -4.88 -14.97
CA VAL A 290 -15.38 -5.92 -14.56
C VAL A 290 -14.78 -7.34 -14.57
N ARG A 291 -13.89 -7.63 -15.53
CA ARG A 291 -13.25 -8.95 -15.66
C ARG A 291 -12.00 -9.11 -14.81
N HIS A 292 -11.54 -8.04 -14.17
CA HIS A 292 -10.32 -8.02 -13.38
C HIS A 292 -10.43 -8.99 -12.20
N ARG A 293 -9.39 -9.75 -11.95
CA ARG A 293 -9.30 -10.73 -10.86
C ARG A 293 -8.46 -10.15 -9.74
N PHE A 294 -9.00 -10.22 -8.54
CA PHE A 294 -8.31 -9.75 -7.36
C PHE A 294 -7.87 -10.93 -6.47
N HIS A 295 -6.70 -10.74 -5.91
CA HIS A 295 -6.06 -11.60 -4.94
C HIS A 295 -5.72 -10.77 -3.71
N LEU A 296 -5.56 -11.41 -2.54
CA LEU A 296 -5.36 -10.70 -1.29
C LEU A 296 -4.34 -11.43 -0.42
N ILE A 297 -3.41 -10.65 0.14
CA ILE A 297 -2.57 -11.01 1.28
C ILE A 297 -2.73 -9.90 2.31
N GLU A 298 -3.03 -10.28 3.56
CA GLU A 298 -3.32 -9.34 4.64
C GLU A 298 -2.36 -9.50 5.81
N ALA A 299 -1.89 -8.35 6.31
CA ALA A 299 -1.10 -8.26 7.54
C ALA A 299 -1.96 -8.27 8.81
N GLY A 300 -3.29 -8.14 8.70
CA GLY A 300 -4.19 -7.82 9.80
C GLY A 300 -4.00 -8.63 11.08
N ARG A 301 -3.76 -9.94 10.97
CA ARG A 301 -3.49 -10.80 12.14
C ARG A 301 -2.13 -10.55 12.81
N PHE A 302 -1.17 -9.95 12.12
CA PHE A 302 0.15 -9.60 12.64
C PHE A 302 0.19 -8.17 13.16
N THR A 303 -0.60 -7.27 12.56
CA THR A 303 -0.64 -5.85 12.89
C THR A 303 -1.76 -5.48 13.85
N GLY A 304 -2.80 -6.31 13.99
CA GLY A 304 -3.97 -6.03 14.81
C GLY A 304 -3.67 -5.95 16.32
N ALA A 305 -2.68 -6.69 16.80
CA ALA A 305 -2.22 -6.64 18.19
C ALA A 305 -1.21 -5.50 18.45
N LEU A 306 -0.69 -4.86 17.40
CA LEU A 306 0.27 -3.77 17.53
C LEU A 306 -0.44 -2.46 17.88
N THR A 307 0.26 -1.61 18.63
CA THR A 307 -0.26 -0.28 18.95
C THR A 307 -0.27 0.62 17.70
N PRO A 308 -1.17 1.61 17.58
CA PRO A 308 -1.19 2.53 16.44
C PRO A 308 0.14 3.26 16.22
N GLU A 309 0.89 3.52 17.30
CA GLU A 309 2.19 4.18 17.28
C GLU A 309 3.30 3.34 16.64
N SER A 310 3.11 2.02 16.55
CA SER A 310 4.08 1.14 15.89
C SER A 310 4.27 1.49 14.41
N LYS A 311 3.27 2.10 13.76
CA LYS A 311 3.39 2.61 12.38
C LYS A 311 4.46 3.70 12.23
N GLY A 312 4.66 4.50 13.28
CA GLY A 312 5.66 5.58 13.33
C GLY A 312 7.00 5.18 13.95
N LYS A 313 7.18 3.91 14.32
CA LYS A 313 8.40 3.43 15.02
C LYS A 313 9.01 2.25 14.27
N PRO A 314 9.82 2.51 13.23
CA PRO A 314 10.46 1.46 12.44
C PRO A 314 11.71 0.91 13.14
N ASP A 315 11.56 0.28 14.30
CA ASP A 315 12.66 -0.44 14.91
C ASP A 315 12.95 -1.76 14.17
N LEU A 316 14.20 -2.20 14.23
CA LEU A 316 14.67 -3.36 13.46
C LEU A 316 13.95 -4.66 13.86
N GLU A 317 13.56 -4.82 15.12
CA GLU A 317 12.86 -6.00 15.61
C GLU A 317 11.46 -6.09 15.00
N LEU A 318 10.70 -4.99 15.03
CA LEU A 318 9.38 -4.90 14.40
C LEU A 318 9.46 -5.16 12.90
N LEU A 319 10.40 -4.50 12.20
CA LEU A 319 10.55 -4.65 10.76
C LEU A 319 10.91 -6.09 10.38
N SER A 320 11.84 -6.72 11.12
CA SER A 320 12.24 -8.12 10.90
C SER A 320 11.09 -9.10 11.18
N TYR A 321 10.33 -8.86 12.24
CA TYR A 321 9.13 -9.64 12.57
C TYR A 321 8.10 -9.59 11.44
N LEU A 322 7.74 -8.39 10.97
CA LEU A 322 6.74 -8.22 9.92
C LEU A 322 7.21 -8.80 8.58
N HIS A 323 8.48 -8.60 8.22
CA HIS A 323 9.08 -9.20 7.02
C HIS A 323 9.00 -10.73 7.08
N GLY A 324 9.48 -11.37 8.15
CA GLY A 324 9.47 -12.82 8.31
C GLY A 324 8.06 -13.42 8.30
N ALA A 325 7.12 -12.75 8.97
CA ALA A 325 5.71 -13.13 8.95
C ALA A 325 5.13 -13.09 7.52
N ALA A 326 5.46 -12.03 6.76
CA ALA A 326 5.01 -11.87 5.39
C ALA A 326 5.61 -12.89 4.44
N VAL A 327 6.90 -13.18 4.54
CA VAL A 327 7.55 -14.26 3.75
C VAL A 327 6.84 -15.58 3.96
N THR A 328 6.57 -15.92 5.22
CA THR A 328 5.87 -17.17 5.58
C THR A 328 4.45 -17.19 5.03
N GLU A 329 3.71 -16.09 5.19
CA GLU A 329 2.31 -16.02 4.74
C GLU A 329 2.21 -16.05 3.21
N THR A 330 3.08 -15.33 2.51
CA THR A 330 3.15 -15.33 1.06
C THR A 330 3.50 -16.71 0.52
N GLY A 331 4.42 -17.44 1.17
CA GLY A 331 4.73 -18.83 0.82
C GLY A 331 3.50 -19.74 0.91
N LYS A 332 2.72 -19.64 2.01
CA LYS A 332 1.46 -20.38 2.17
C LYS A 332 0.41 -19.97 1.13
N TRP A 333 0.33 -18.66 0.85
CA TRP A 333 -0.61 -18.14 -0.16
C TRP A 333 -0.26 -18.68 -1.56
N LEU A 334 1.00 -18.63 -1.96
CA LEU A 334 1.50 -19.17 -3.23
C LEU A 334 1.22 -20.67 -3.35
N ALA A 335 1.51 -21.44 -2.32
CA ALA A 335 1.26 -22.90 -2.33
C ALA A 335 -0.20 -23.24 -2.64
N ARG A 336 -1.14 -22.42 -2.18
CA ARG A 336 -2.59 -22.61 -2.38
C ARG A 336 -3.10 -21.99 -3.68
N ASN A 337 -2.53 -20.88 -4.10
CA ASN A 337 -3.17 -19.98 -5.08
C ASN A 337 -2.36 -19.77 -6.36
N ARG A 338 -1.10 -20.21 -6.44
CA ARG A 338 -0.22 -19.97 -7.59
C ARG A 338 -0.89 -20.33 -8.92
N ARG A 339 -1.60 -21.47 -8.97
CA ARG A 339 -2.30 -21.96 -10.18
C ARG A 339 -3.58 -21.18 -10.51
N ARG A 340 -4.08 -20.35 -9.60
CA ARG A 340 -5.30 -19.54 -9.80
C ARG A 340 -4.98 -18.21 -10.51
N ILE A 341 -3.75 -17.72 -10.42
CA ILE A 341 -3.31 -16.49 -11.11
C ILE A 341 -3.51 -16.69 -12.62
N GLY A 342 -4.15 -15.72 -13.26
CA GLY A 342 -4.53 -15.75 -14.65
C GLY A 342 -5.83 -16.52 -14.95
N ARG A 343 -6.43 -17.19 -13.96
CA ARG A 343 -7.61 -18.04 -14.13
C ARG A 343 -8.79 -17.63 -13.24
N HIS A 344 -8.58 -17.52 -11.94
CA HIS A 344 -9.64 -17.30 -10.95
C HIS A 344 -9.20 -16.32 -9.85
N PRO A 345 -10.07 -15.42 -9.38
CA PRO A 345 -9.77 -14.61 -8.20
C PRO A 345 -9.57 -15.49 -6.95
N THR A 346 -8.83 -14.99 -5.96
CA THR A 346 -8.64 -15.67 -4.67
C THR A 346 -9.37 -14.98 -3.52
N VAL A 347 -9.94 -13.82 -3.79
CA VAL A 347 -10.80 -13.07 -2.85
C VAL A 347 -12.08 -12.66 -3.57
N ASP A 348 -13.18 -12.76 -2.87
CA ASP A 348 -14.46 -12.13 -3.21
C ASP A 348 -14.49 -10.78 -2.50
N LEU A 349 -14.35 -9.70 -3.27
CA LEU A 349 -14.25 -8.34 -2.73
C LEU A 349 -15.51 -7.93 -1.97
N ALA A 350 -16.71 -8.23 -2.52
CA ALA A 350 -17.95 -7.86 -1.88
C ALA A 350 -18.10 -8.55 -0.52
N ARG A 351 -17.89 -9.87 -0.49
CA ARG A 351 -18.00 -10.65 0.74
C ARG A 351 -16.95 -10.29 1.77
N HIS A 352 -15.72 -9.98 1.31
CA HIS A 352 -14.60 -9.75 2.23
C HIS A 352 -14.61 -8.34 2.83
N PHE A 353 -14.97 -7.32 2.03
CA PHE A 353 -14.84 -5.93 2.40
C PHE A 353 -16.17 -5.20 2.67
N LEU A 354 -17.26 -5.62 2.02
CA LEU A 354 -18.52 -4.89 2.03
C LEU A 354 -19.66 -5.62 2.77
N ALA A 355 -19.52 -6.93 3.06
CA ALA A 355 -20.54 -7.64 3.82
C ALA A 355 -20.54 -7.18 5.28
N GLU A 356 -21.73 -6.83 5.79
CA GLU A 356 -21.93 -6.70 7.23
C GLU A 356 -21.61 -8.04 7.88
N ARG A 357 -20.62 -8.09 8.74
CA ARG A 357 -20.37 -9.30 9.53
C ARG A 357 -21.44 -9.35 10.61
N PRO A 358 -22.14 -10.50 10.78
CA PRO A 358 -23.04 -10.65 11.91
C PRO A 358 -22.23 -10.37 13.18
N GLU A 359 -22.79 -9.54 14.05
CA GLU A 359 -22.23 -9.28 15.37
C GLU A 359 -21.86 -10.61 16.01
N GLN A 360 -20.60 -10.79 16.38
CA GLN A 360 -20.17 -11.95 17.13
C GLN A 360 -20.85 -11.87 18.50
N GLY A 361 -21.82 -12.74 18.67
CA GLY A 361 -22.81 -12.86 19.69
C GLY A 361 -22.52 -12.17 21.02
N SER A 362 -23.42 -11.30 21.42
CA SER A 362 -23.81 -11.18 22.82
C SER A 362 -24.08 -12.60 23.32
N SER A 363 -23.26 -13.08 24.27
CA SER A 363 -23.54 -14.31 25.01
C SER A 363 -25.00 -14.27 25.46
N PRO A 364 -25.78 -15.34 25.24
CA PRO A 364 -27.11 -15.45 25.83
C PRO A 364 -26.93 -15.79 27.31
N GLY A 365 -26.87 -14.80 28.18
CA GLY A 365 -26.62 -14.98 29.59
C GLY A 365 -26.78 -13.71 30.41
N ASP A 366 -27.90 -13.04 30.27
CA ASP A 366 -28.49 -12.26 31.38
C ASP A 366 -29.98 -12.07 31.13
N ALA A 367 -30.70 -13.20 31.21
CA ALA A 367 -32.15 -13.16 31.29
C ALA A 367 -32.50 -13.37 32.77
N SER A 368 -33.17 -12.33 33.27
CA SER A 368 -34.09 -12.43 34.42
C SER A 368 -33.50 -12.40 35.86
N ALA A 369 -33.58 -11.23 36.48
CA ALA A 369 -34.09 -11.17 37.85
C ALA A 369 -35.44 -10.38 37.82
N PRO A 370 -36.52 -10.87 38.40
CA PRO A 370 -37.82 -10.18 38.44
C PRO A 370 -37.78 -9.02 39.43
N GLU A 371 -38.36 -7.88 39.06
CA GLU A 371 -38.72 -6.80 39.96
C GLU A 371 -39.62 -7.33 41.07
N VAL A 372 -39.23 -7.21 42.29
CA VAL A 372 -40.11 -7.30 43.47
C VAL A 372 -40.61 -5.91 43.77
N VAL A 373 -41.91 -5.70 43.50
CA VAL A 373 -42.71 -4.57 43.99
C VAL A 373 -42.93 -4.74 45.50
N THR A 374 -42.46 -3.79 46.26
CA THR A 374 -43.14 -3.30 47.51
C THR A 374 -42.70 -1.87 47.77
#